data_824c8bdd05cc8ebff6f95e62eefeb78d
#
_entry.id   824c8bdd05cc8ebff6f95e62eefeb78d
#
_cell.length_a   1.000
_cell.length_b   1.000
_cell.length_c   1.000
_cell.angle_alpha   90.00
_cell.angle_beta   90.00
_cell.angle_gamma   90.00
#
_symmetry.space_group_name_H-M   'P 1'
#
loop_
_entity.id
_entity.type
_entity.pdbx_description
1 polymer ?
#
loop_
_entity_poly.entity_id
_entity_poly.type
_entity_poly.pdbx_seq_one_letter_code
_entity_poly.pdbx_strand_id
1 'polypeptide(L)'
;MSDEDRVAFAKLAHLSTNLGVISMTELCRRWGIGRTHGYRVLARYREEQSVAARPRSGRPRVLDDEDLNTLARIADSTGGYVTWKGFAEKFNKETGKNVCAKTVYNSCKEAGWRTVCERFVPCLSEKDVERRLEWAREHLDYRWIGTENCPYKHVKIGMKVGWIDIDEKWFEMRTRRMLKLPEGKKRPRCAVQSRKYVKKVMGLSAVGRPCGDFDGRIGIYRVARDKIALRNSKYHQRGDVYKEDCEMDGDLFYEIVTEQLLPDILEKMIDFDLVLVQLDGARPHIRRWRDLQDAGAERRQIRGQKAPRVKFIKQPANSPDTNVNDLCFFRSLARKVQAHEREFMHDYHGLEEFWAFIEKTFHRYHSRDTLERCWDVKTATNRCILEANGTNNYMLPHGYRDVPRISAPLSCDSDDEQDPVARVLEYEGLHPSLPSSLPR
;
A
#
# COMPACT_ATOMS: atom_id res chain seq x y z
N MET A 1 -40.98 -25.72 -10.96
CA MET A 1 -41.40 -24.61 -10.08
C MET A 1 -40.19 -23.82 -9.72
N SER A 2 -40.13 -22.57 -10.10
CA SER A 2 -39.06 -21.64 -9.70
C SER A 2 -39.09 -21.37 -8.20
N ASP A 3 -38.06 -20.71 -7.64
CA ASP A 3 -38.06 -20.38 -6.21
C ASP A 3 -39.12 -19.32 -5.90
N GLU A 4 -39.39 -18.39 -6.82
CA GLU A 4 -40.50 -17.43 -6.72
C GLU A 4 -41.86 -18.13 -6.68
N ASP A 5 -42.07 -19.11 -7.56
CA ASP A 5 -43.29 -19.92 -7.54
C ASP A 5 -43.45 -20.69 -6.23
N ARG A 6 -42.39 -21.22 -5.65
CA ARG A 6 -42.42 -21.91 -4.37
C ARG A 6 -42.82 -20.97 -3.23
N VAL A 7 -42.33 -19.73 -3.23
CA VAL A 7 -42.72 -18.69 -2.25
C VAL A 7 -44.20 -18.35 -2.39
N ALA A 8 -44.65 -18.12 -3.63
CA ALA A 8 -46.05 -17.81 -3.89
C ALA A 8 -46.97 -18.97 -3.50
N PHE A 9 -46.63 -20.18 -3.87
CA PHE A 9 -47.36 -21.40 -3.46
C PHE A 9 -47.42 -21.54 -1.93
N ALA A 10 -46.30 -21.37 -1.23
CA ALA A 10 -46.19 -21.52 0.22
C ALA A 10 -47.06 -20.51 0.97
N LYS A 11 -47.01 -19.25 0.52
CA LYS A 11 -47.85 -18.17 1.08
C LYS A 11 -49.36 -18.45 0.88
N LEU A 12 -49.76 -18.84 -0.33
CA LEU A 12 -51.17 -19.19 -0.64
C LEU A 12 -51.62 -20.44 0.11
N ALA A 13 -50.78 -21.46 0.22
CA ALA A 13 -51.08 -22.67 0.98
C ALA A 13 -51.21 -22.38 2.48
N HIS A 14 -50.36 -21.50 3.03
CA HIS A 14 -50.48 -21.08 4.43
C HIS A 14 -51.78 -20.31 4.71
N LEU A 15 -52.10 -19.32 3.87
CA LEU A 15 -53.32 -18.54 3.98
C LEU A 15 -54.60 -19.41 3.79
N SER A 16 -54.59 -20.27 2.75
CA SER A 16 -55.73 -21.12 2.45
C SER A 16 -56.01 -22.15 3.57
N THR A 17 -54.95 -22.65 4.19
CA THR A 17 -55.10 -23.57 5.34
C THR A 17 -55.72 -22.87 6.54
N ASN A 18 -55.36 -21.61 6.77
CA ASN A 18 -55.88 -20.83 7.91
C ASN A 18 -57.31 -20.29 7.69
N LEU A 19 -57.65 -19.97 6.44
CA LEU A 19 -58.95 -19.35 6.09
C LEU A 19 -59.98 -20.35 5.53
N GLY A 20 -59.60 -21.61 5.27
CA GLY A 20 -60.49 -22.63 4.73
C GLY A 20 -60.96 -22.42 3.27
N VAL A 21 -60.28 -21.52 2.52
CA VAL A 21 -60.77 -21.07 1.21
C VAL A 21 -60.54 -22.07 0.08
N ILE A 22 -59.37 -22.71 0.06
CA ILE A 22 -59.00 -23.67 -0.99
C ILE A 22 -58.33 -24.92 -0.33
N SER A 23 -58.72 -26.13 -0.76
CA SER A 23 -58.06 -27.32 -0.28
C SER A 23 -56.63 -27.45 -0.82
N MET A 24 -55.73 -28.05 -0.03
CA MET A 24 -54.35 -28.32 -0.47
C MET A 24 -54.30 -29.18 -1.75
N THR A 25 -55.29 -30.08 -1.90
CA THR A 25 -55.39 -30.93 -3.12
C THR A 25 -55.67 -30.09 -4.37
N GLU A 26 -56.60 -29.16 -4.25
CA GLU A 26 -56.95 -28.27 -5.37
C GLU A 26 -55.82 -27.27 -5.64
N LEU A 27 -55.13 -26.74 -4.63
CA LEU A 27 -54.00 -25.85 -4.79
C LEU A 27 -52.85 -26.59 -5.50
N CYS A 28 -52.49 -27.80 -5.09
CA CYS A 28 -51.45 -28.60 -5.73
C CYS A 28 -51.80 -28.94 -7.19
N ARG A 29 -53.10 -29.20 -7.47
CA ARG A 29 -53.56 -29.47 -8.84
C ARG A 29 -53.34 -28.25 -9.73
N ARG A 30 -53.68 -27.03 -9.27
CA ARG A 30 -53.53 -25.78 -10.00
C ARG A 30 -52.08 -25.46 -10.29
N TRP A 31 -51.16 -25.82 -9.39
CA TRP A 31 -49.73 -25.59 -9.53
C TRP A 31 -48.99 -26.76 -10.19
N GLY A 32 -49.70 -27.82 -10.60
CA GLY A 32 -49.11 -28.98 -11.29
C GLY A 32 -48.08 -29.75 -10.46
N ILE A 33 -48.24 -29.77 -9.13
CA ILE A 33 -47.31 -30.42 -8.18
C ILE A 33 -48.01 -31.55 -7.39
N GLY A 34 -47.23 -32.57 -7.01
CA GLY A 34 -47.73 -33.65 -6.18
C GLY A 34 -48.04 -33.18 -4.77
N ARG A 35 -49.11 -33.71 -4.16
CA ARG A 35 -49.55 -33.34 -2.78
C ARG A 35 -48.46 -33.44 -1.76
N THR A 36 -47.65 -34.52 -1.79
CA THR A 36 -46.54 -34.71 -0.86
C THR A 36 -45.50 -33.58 -0.98
N HIS A 37 -45.23 -33.13 -2.19
CA HIS A 37 -44.33 -31.99 -2.41
C HIS A 37 -44.91 -30.69 -1.89
N GLY A 38 -46.20 -30.43 -2.12
CA GLY A 38 -46.90 -29.27 -1.61
C GLY A 38 -46.87 -29.19 -0.07
N TYR A 39 -47.16 -30.27 0.61
CA TYR A 39 -47.07 -30.34 2.07
C TYR A 39 -45.64 -30.12 2.59
N ARG A 40 -44.63 -30.65 1.91
CA ARG A 40 -43.22 -30.41 2.28
C ARG A 40 -42.83 -28.95 2.14
N VAL A 41 -43.25 -28.26 1.08
CA VAL A 41 -43.00 -26.84 0.87
C VAL A 41 -43.70 -26.02 1.97
N LEU A 42 -44.96 -26.33 2.28
CA LEU A 42 -45.71 -25.65 3.33
C LEU A 42 -45.09 -25.87 4.73
N ALA A 43 -44.72 -27.10 5.07
CA ALA A 43 -44.11 -27.43 6.34
C ALA A 43 -42.81 -26.61 6.53
N ARG A 44 -41.96 -26.61 5.51
CA ARG A 44 -40.71 -25.83 5.53
C ARG A 44 -40.94 -24.34 5.67
N TYR A 45 -41.92 -23.79 4.94
CA TYR A 45 -42.28 -22.38 5.06
C TYR A 45 -42.78 -22.03 6.47
N ARG A 46 -43.50 -22.93 7.14
CA ARG A 46 -43.99 -22.71 8.52
C ARG A 46 -42.82 -22.77 9.53
N GLU A 47 -41.89 -23.70 9.35
CA GLU A 47 -40.79 -23.91 10.27
C GLU A 47 -39.64 -22.87 10.09
N GLU A 48 -39.30 -22.57 8.85
CA GLU A 48 -38.09 -21.81 8.54
C GLU A 48 -38.38 -20.44 7.91
N GLN A 49 -39.64 -20.10 7.64
CA GLN A 49 -40.07 -18.92 6.86
C GLN A 49 -39.36 -18.85 5.49
N SER A 50 -38.89 -20.01 4.98
CA SER A 50 -38.12 -20.18 3.77
C SER A 50 -38.64 -21.36 2.95
N VAL A 51 -38.56 -21.23 1.62
CA VAL A 51 -38.88 -22.32 0.68
C VAL A 51 -37.62 -22.89 0.02
N ALA A 52 -36.45 -22.34 0.32
CA ALA A 52 -35.18 -22.79 -0.22
C ALA A 52 -34.91 -24.26 0.11
N ALA A 53 -34.34 -25.01 -0.83
CA ALA A 53 -33.92 -26.37 -0.54
C ALA A 53 -32.86 -26.41 0.53
N ARG A 54 -33.03 -27.23 1.56
CA ARG A 54 -31.97 -27.43 2.55
C ARG A 54 -30.72 -27.97 1.86
N PRO A 55 -29.54 -27.48 2.23
CA PRO A 55 -28.30 -28.09 1.74
C PRO A 55 -28.31 -29.59 2.04
N ARG A 56 -27.93 -30.38 1.05
CA ARG A 56 -27.77 -31.82 1.28
C ARG A 56 -26.56 -32.03 2.21
N SER A 57 -26.61 -33.03 3.06
CA SER A 57 -25.53 -33.35 4.00
C SER A 57 -24.17 -33.64 3.32
N GLY A 58 -24.19 -33.87 1.99
CA GLY A 58 -22.97 -34.15 1.23
C GLY A 58 -22.28 -35.45 1.66
N ARG A 59 -21.10 -35.69 1.12
CA ARG A 59 -20.24 -36.78 1.55
C ARG A 59 -19.58 -36.38 2.88
N PRO A 60 -19.49 -37.29 3.88
CA PRO A 60 -18.78 -37.01 5.12
C PRO A 60 -17.36 -36.52 4.85
N ARG A 61 -16.87 -35.57 5.66
CA ARG A 61 -15.49 -35.12 5.58
C ARG A 61 -14.51 -36.26 5.83
N VAL A 62 -13.43 -36.31 5.08
CA VAL A 62 -12.39 -37.34 5.23
C VAL A 62 -11.51 -37.03 6.45
N LEU A 63 -11.31 -35.73 6.73
CA LEU A 63 -10.56 -35.24 7.90
C LEU A 63 -11.53 -34.52 8.83
N ASP A 64 -11.48 -34.86 10.10
CA ASP A 64 -12.22 -34.23 11.17
C ASP A 64 -11.45 -33.08 11.82
N ASP A 65 -11.99 -32.51 12.89
CA ASP A 65 -11.39 -31.35 13.55
C ASP A 65 -10.11 -31.74 14.32
N GLU A 66 -9.98 -32.98 14.81
CA GLU A 66 -8.78 -33.49 15.45
C GLU A 66 -7.64 -33.68 14.44
N ASP A 67 -7.97 -34.12 13.24
CA ASP A 67 -7.05 -34.19 12.11
C ASP A 67 -6.54 -32.81 11.71
N LEU A 68 -7.42 -31.79 11.68
CA LEU A 68 -7.04 -30.40 11.40
C LEU A 68 -6.13 -29.84 12.49
N ASN A 69 -6.36 -30.16 13.76
CA ASN A 69 -5.47 -29.79 14.86
C ASN A 69 -4.09 -30.45 14.73
N THR A 70 -4.05 -31.70 14.29
CA THR A 70 -2.78 -32.40 14.01
C THR A 70 -2.02 -31.75 12.86
N LEU A 71 -2.73 -31.36 11.79
CA LEU A 71 -2.13 -30.59 10.67
C LEU A 71 -1.63 -29.22 11.14
N ALA A 72 -2.36 -28.53 12.02
CA ALA A 72 -1.93 -27.25 12.58
C ALA A 72 -0.62 -27.42 13.38
N ARG A 73 -0.52 -28.43 14.23
CA ARG A 73 0.70 -28.75 14.98
C ARG A 73 1.88 -29.07 14.06
N ILE A 74 1.64 -29.78 12.94
CA ILE A 74 2.67 -30.04 11.93
C ILE A 74 3.09 -28.72 11.27
N ALA A 75 2.14 -27.80 10.98
CA ALA A 75 2.46 -26.49 10.43
C ALA A 75 3.35 -25.69 11.40
N ASP A 76 2.98 -25.60 12.66
CA ASP A 76 3.74 -24.88 13.70
C ASP A 76 5.16 -25.45 13.85
N SER A 77 5.29 -26.78 13.93
CA SER A 77 6.61 -27.43 14.07
C SER A 77 7.53 -27.24 12.87
N THR A 78 6.98 -26.87 11.72
CA THR A 78 7.72 -26.68 10.46
C THR A 78 7.77 -25.22 10.02
N GLY A 79 7.23 -24.29 10.81
CA GLY A 79 7.08 -22.89 10.45
C GLY A 79 6.21 -22.69 9.20
N GLY A 80 5.39 -23.66 8.82
CA GLY A 80 4.56 -23.60 7.61
C GLY A 80 5.30 -23.87 6.29
N TYR A 81 6.63 -24.05 6.31
CA TYR A 81 7.46 -24.26 5.10
C TYR A 81 7.38 -25.69 4.57
N VAL A 82 6.18 -26.20 4.36
CA VAL A 82 5.95 -27.56 3.86
C VAL A 82 5.03 -27.55 2.65
N THR A 83 5.36 -28.37 1.66
CA THR A 83 4.47 -28.59 0.52
C THR A 83 3.24 -29.40 0.95
N TRP A 84 2.13 -29.27 0.23
CA TRP A 84 0.93 -30.07 0.52
C TRP A 84 1.19 -31.58 0.48
N LYS A 85 2.16 -32.03 -0.33
CA LYS A 85 2.63 -33.41 -0.35
C LYS A 85 3.33 -33.75 0.95
N GLY A 86 4.26 -32.91 1.40
CA GLY A 86 4.96 -33.10 2.68
C GLY A 86 4.03 -33.07 3.89
N PHE A 87 2.96 -32.22 3.86
CA PHE A 87 1.91 -32.26 4.89
C PHE A 87 1.22 -33.62 4.93
N ALA A 88 0.78 -34.13 3.76
CA ALA A 88 0.13 -35.42 3.70
C ALA A 88 1.04 -36.57 4.19
N GLU A 89 2.33 -36.56 3.81
CA GLU A 89 3.31 -37.57 4.24
C GLU A 89 3.51 -37.53 5.75
N LYS A 90 3.72 -36.35 6.35
CA LYS A 90 3.89 -36.21 7.80
C LYS A 90 2.63 -36.59 8.57
N PHE A 91 1.47 -36.13 8.10
CA PHE A 91 0.17 -36.46 8.68
C PHE A 91 -0.11 -37.98 8.67
N ASN A 92 0.09 -38.63 7.51
CA ASN A 92 -0.11 -40.07 7.37
C ASN A 92 0.82 -40.85 8.27
N LYS A 93 2.08 -40.41 8.41
CA LYS A 93 3.05 -41.03 9.31
C LYS A 93 2.63 -40.94 10.79
N GLU A 94 2.06 -39.80 11.17
CA GLU A 94 1.70 -39.51 12.55
C GLU A 94 0.36 -40.15 12.96
N THR A 95 -0.63 -40.10 12.05
CA THR A 95 -1.99 -40.61 12.35
C THR A 95 -2.26 -42.05 11.89
N GLY A 96 -1.39 -42.64 11.07
CA GLY A 96 -1.63 -43.91 10.42
C GLY A 96 -2.69 -43.89 9.30
N LYS A 97 -3.29 -42.72 9.01
CA LYS A 97 -4.23 -42.51 7.90
C LYS A 97 -3.49 -42.51 6.56
N ASN A 98 -4.22 -42.73 5.47
CA ASN A 98 -3.66 -42.66 4.11
C ASN A 98 -4.45 -41.69 3.27
N VAL A 99 -4.13 -40.42 3.39
CA VAL A 99 -4.76 -39.33 2.65
C VAL A 99 -3.79 -38.70 1.65
N CYS A 100 -4.30 -38.31 0.48
CA CYS A 100 -3.47 -37.65 -0.51
C CYS A 100 -3.36 -36.14 -0.25
N ALA A 101 -2.33 -35.52 -0.83
CA ALA A 101 -2.08 -34.07 -0.73
C ALA A 101 -3.30 -33.20 -1.11
N LYS A 102 -4.11 -33.65 -2.09
CA LYS A 102 -5.31 -32.91 -2.52
C LYS A 102 -6.41 -32.92 -1.46
N THR A 103 -6.57 -34.04 -0.74
CA THR A 103 -7.52 -34.14 0.39
C THR A 103 -7.11 -33.19 1.50
N VAL A 104 -5.83 -33.22 1.92
CA VAL A 104 -5.29 -32.29 2.92
C VAL A 104 -5.49 -30.83 2.50
N TYR A 105 -5.12 -30.48 1.26
CA TYR A 105 -5.34 -29.13 0.72
C TYR A 105 -6.80 -28.69 0.81
N ASN A 106 -7.73 -29.53 0.35
CA ASN A 106 -9.14 -29.17 0.33
C ASN A 106 -9.69 -28.99 1.75
N SER A 107 -9.37 -29.89 2.67
CA SER A 107 -9.82 -29.81 4.08
C SER A 107 -9.25 -28.58 4.78
N CYS A 108 -7.96 -28.29 4.61
CA CYS A 108 -7.35 -27.06 5.14
C CYS A 108 -7.98 -25.80 4.53
N LYS A 109 -8.25 -25.80 3.23
CA LYS A 109 -8.91 -24.67 2.55
C LYS A 109 -10.33 -24.45 3.07
N GLU A 110 -11.11 -25.49 3.27
CA GLU A 110 -12.45 -25.45 3.89
C GLU A 110 -12.41 -24.92 5.32
N ALA A 111 -11.33 -25.26 6.07
CA ALA A 111 -11.05 -24.73 7.40
C ALA A 111 -10.45 -23.31 7.40
N GLY A 112 -10.39 -22.62 6.24
CA GLY A 112 -9.95 -21.24 6.14
C GLY A 112 -8.43 -21.05 6.00
N TRP A 113 -7.65 -22.11 5.84
CA TRP A 113 -6.21 -21.98 5.64
C TRP A 113 -5.87 -21.29 4.31
N ARG A 114 -4.82 -20.48 4.34
CA ARG A 114 -4.34 -19.73 3.18
C ARG A 114 -2.87 -20.03 2.93
N THR A 115 -2.50 -20.16 1.66
CA THR A 115 -1.09 -20.11 1.27
C THR A 115 -0.68 -18.66 1.16
N VAL A 116 0.30 -18.25 1.95
CA VAL A 116 0.84 -16.89 1.96
C VAL A 116 2.30 -16.91 1.52
N CYS A 117 2.76 -15.83 0.91
CA CYS A 117 4.18 -15.63 0.66
C CYS A 117 4.80 -14.93 1.85
N GLU A 118 5.99 -15.40 2.25
CA GLU A 118 6.81 -14.70 3.22
C GLU A 118 7.11 -13.28 2.74
N ARG A 119 7.07 -12.34 3.64
CA ARG A 119 7.39 -10.95 3.37
C ARG A 119 8.82 -10.67 3.80
N PHE A 120 9.67 -10.29 2.85
CA PHE A 120 10.97 -9.76 3.18
C PHE A 120 10.82 -8.37 3.80
N VAL A 121 11.38 -8.20 4.97
CA VAL A 121 11.45 -6.92 5.70
C VAL A 121 12.91 -6.63 6.03
N PRO A 122 13.32 -5.36 6.17
CA PRO A 122 14.66 -5.03 6.58
C PRO A 122 15.01 -5.67 7.93
N CYS A 123 16.23 -6.20 8.05
CA CYS A 123 16.76 -6.65 9.34
C CYS A 123 17.16 -5.41 10.14
N LEU A 124 16.56 -5.24 11.33
CA LEU A 124 16.81 -4.11 12.22
C LEU A 124 17.76 -4.53 13.34
N SER A 125 18.79 -3.71 13.60
CA SER A 125 19.57 -3.78 14.81
C SER A 125 18.82 -3.14 15.97
N GLU A 126 19.22 -3.40 17.23
CA GLU A 126 18.63 -2.75 18.41
C GLU A 126 18.68 -1.22 18.28
N LYS A 127 19.80 -0.67 17.80
CA LYS A 127 19.95 0.78 17.56
C LYS A 127 18.98 1.30 16.47
N ASP A 128 18.67 0.49 15.46
CA ASP A 128 17.70 0.90 14.46
C ASP A 128 16.29 0.92 15.07
N VAL A 129 15.95 -0.05 15.92
CA VAL A 129 14.67 -0.12 16.62
C VAL A 129 14.50 1.11 17.53
N GLU A 130 15.51 1.46 18.32
CA GLU A 130 15.49 2.67 19.18
C GLU A 130 15.28 3.94 18.35
N ARG A 131 16.07 4.13 17.28
CA ARG A 131 15.96 5.30 16.40
C ARG A 131 14.61 5.39 15.69
N ARG A 132 14.05 4.25 15.28
CA ARG A 132 12.71 4.20 14.67
C ARG A 132 11.64 4.60 15.67
N LEU A 133 11.75 4.13 16.93
CA LEU A 133 10.82 4.47 18.00
C LEU A 133 10.88 5.97 18.32
N GLU A 134 12.08 6.54 18.44
CA GLU A 134 12.29 7.98 18.64
C GLU A 134 11.71 8.78 17.47
N TRP A 135 12.05 8.38 16.24
CA TRP A 135 11.50 8.98 15.02
C TRP A 135 9.97 8.98 15.01
N ALA A 136 9.34 7.85 15.32
CA ALA A 136 7.89 7.73 15.28
C ALA A 136 7.20 8.61 16.33
N ARG A 137 7.83 8.79 17.52
CA ARG A 137 7.34 9.72 18.56
C ARG A 137 7.41 11.17 18.09
N GLU A 138 8.52 11.57 17.45
CA GLU A 138 8.71 12.93 16.96
C GLU A 138 7.82 13.24 15.74
N HIS A 139 7.45 12.23 14.95
CA HIS A 139 6.78 12.41 13.66
C HIS A 139 5.41 11.75 13.62
N LEU A 140 4.78 11.55 14.77
CA LEU A 140 3.48 10.85 14.84
C LEU A 140 2.43 11.56 14.00
N ASP A 141 2.38 12.89 14.06
CA ASP A 141 1.48 13.67 13.24
C ASP A 141 2.17 14.90 12.64
N TYR A 142 2.36 14.86 11.33
CA TYR A 142 2.97 15.95 10.58
C TYR A 142 2.15 17.28 10.61
N ARG A 143 0.89 17.23 11.05
CA ARG A 143 0.05 18.43 11.23
C ARG A 143 0.50 19.27 12.44
N TRP A 144 1.23 18.69 13.38
CA TRP A 144 1.75 19.42 14.54
C TRP A 144 2.97 20.27 14.23
N ILE A 145 3.56 20.10 13.03
CA ILE A 145 4.72 20.88 12.64
C ILE A 145 4.32 22.35 12.48
N GLY A 146 4.96 23.22 13.28
CA GLY A 146 4.62 24.65 13.37
C GLY A 146 3.55 24.98 14.41
N THR A 147 3.03 24.00 15.14
CA THR A 147 2.14 24.19 16.29
C THR A 147 2.90 24.09 17.62
N GLU A 148 2.22 24.29 18.76
CA GLU A 148 2.76 24.12 20.09
C GLU A 148 3.29 22.71 20.36
N ASN A 149 2.68 21.70 19.73
CA ASN A 149 3.05 20.30 19.86
C ASN A 149 4.17 19.87 18.89
N CYS A 150 4.87 20.82 18.25
CA CYS A 150 5.94 20.51 17.33
C CYS A 150 7.18 20.01 18.08
N PRO A 151 7.65 18.76 17.82
CA PRO A 151 8.82 18.20 18.49
C PRO A 151 10.14 18.85 18.07
N TYR A 152 10.12 19.61 16.99
CA TYR A 152 11.34 20.25 16.48
C TYR A 152 11.67 21.55 17.20
N LYS A 153 12.70 21.54 18.03
CA LYS A 153 13.16 22.70 18.85
C LYS A 153 13.47 23.98 18.05
N HIS A 154 13.66 23.88 16.73
CA HIS A 154 13.95 25.02 15.87
C HIS A 154 12.73 25.55 15.12
N VAL A 155 11.61 24.89 15.23
CA VAL A 155 10.34 25.32 14.65
C VAL A 155 9.60 26.13 15.71
N LYS A 156 9.40 27.41 15.43
CA LYS A 156 8.67 28.30 16.34
C LYS A 156 7.17 28.15 16.08
N ILE A 157 6.38 28.37 17.11
CA ILE A 157 4.91 28.46 17.00
C ILE A 157 4.53 29.50 15.96
N GLY A 158 3.55 29.17 15.12
CA GLY A 158 3.07 30.04 14.04
C GLY A 158 3.92 30.03 12.77
N MET A 159 5.05 29.31 12.74
CA MET A 159 5.79 29.12 11.49
C MET A 159 5.01 28.19 10.54
N LYS A 160 4.88 28.61 9.29
CA LYS A 160 4.35 27.75 8.23
C LYS A 160 5.45 26.82 7.76
N VAL A 161 5.37 25.56 8.16
CA VAL A 161 6.39 24.53 7.87
C VAL A 161 5.87 23.52 6.86
N GLY A 162 6.63 23.33 5.77
CA GLY A 162 6.38 22.31 4.78
C GLY A 162 7.20 21.06 5.04
N TRP A 163 6.70 19.91 4.57
CA TRP A 163 7.42 18.64 4.63
C TRP A 163 7.43 17.96 3.28
N ILE A 164 8.62 17.50 2.85
CA ILE A 164 8.86 16.81 1.58
C ILE A 164 9.64 15.53 1.85
N ASP A 165 9.22 14.43 1.24
CA ASP A 165 10.02 13.20 1.16
C ASP A 165 10.62 13.10 -0.24
N ILE A 166 11.91 12.78 -0.31
CA ILE A 166 12.60 12.47 -1.56
C ILE A 166 13.12 11.04 -1.55
N ASP A 167 13.13 10.43 -2.73
CA ASP A 167 13.66 9.08 -2.93
C ASP A 167 13.82 8.75 -4.41
N GLU A 168 14.66 7.77 -4.76
CA GLU A 168 14.94 7.34 -6.12
C GLU A 168 14.18 6.07 -6.50
N LYS A 169 13.78 6.03 -7.77
CA LYS A 169 13.17 4.83 -8.34
C LYS A 169 13.62 4.55 -9.77
N TRP A 170 13.95 3.29 -10.01
CA TRP A 170 14.09 2.77 -11.36
C TRP A 170 12.73 2.49 -12.00
N PHE A 171 12.50 3.02 -13.18
CA PHE A 171 11.36 2.72 -14.05
C PHE A 171 11.84 1.89 -15.22
N GLU A 172 11.32 0.67 -15.34
CA GLU A 172 11.62 -0.22 -16.46
C GLU A 172 10.71 0.11 -17.65
N MET A 173 11.29 0.33 -18.84
CA MET A 173 10.53 0.67 -20.06
C MET A 173 9.63 -0.47 -20.53
N ARG A 174 9.94 -1.73 -20.15
CA ARG A 174 9.11 -2.89 -20.46
C ARG A 174 8.88 -3.72 -19.21
N THR A 175 7.64 -3.78 -18.76
CA THR A 175 7.24 -4.63 -17.65
C THR A 175 6.49 -5.86 -18.14
N ARG A 176 6.40 -6.90 -17.31
CA ARG A 176 5.57 -8.08 -17.62
C ARG A 176 4.11 -7.65 -17.69
N ARG A 177 3.49 -7.88 -18.86
CA ARG A 177 2.08 -7.55 -19.07
C ARG A 177 1.19 -8.72 -18.69
N MET A 178 0.10 -8.45 -17.98
CA MET A 178 -0.99 -9.40 -17.77
C MET A 178 -1.93 -9.33 -18.99
N LEU A 179 -2.00 -10.40 -19.74
CA LEU A 179 -2.81 -10.49 -20.97
C LEU A 179 -4.06 -11.33 -20.71
N LYS A 180 -5.19 -10.86 -21.20
CA LYS A 180 -6.43 -11.65 -21.28
C LYS A 180 -6.47 -12.27 -22.67
N LEU A 181 -6.40 -13.58 -22.75
CA LEU A 181 -6.38 -14.32 -24.00
C LEU A 181 -7.60 -15.23 -24.07
N PRO A 182 -8.28 -15.31 -25.21
CA PRO A 182 -9.31 -16.33 -25.46
C PRO A 182 -8.72 -17.74 -25.30
N GLU A 183 -9.59 -18.69 -24.98
CA GLU A 183 -9.21 -20.10 -24.91
C GLU A 183 -8.55 -20.56 -26.21
N GLY A 184 -7.52 -21.38 -26.12
CA GLY A 184 -6.77 -21.89 -27.27
C GLY A 184 -5.74 -20.94 -27.88
N LYS A 185 -5.70 -19.65 -27.51
CA LYS A 185 -4.64 -18.74 -27.99
C LYS A 185 -3.33 -18.93 -27.24
N LYS A 186 -2.25 -19.08 -27.99
CA LYS A 186 -0.90 -19.19 -27.44
C LYS A 186 -0.47 -17.87 -26.77
N ARG A 187 0.19 -17.98 -25.63
CA ARG A 187 0.78 -16.82 -24.94
C ARG A 187 1.83 -16.16 -25.83
N PRO A 188 1.73 -14.84 -26.11
CA PRO A 188 2.73 -14.14 -26.89
C PRO A 188 4.07 -14.14 -26.14
N ARG A 189 5.15 -14.26 -26.88
CA ARG A 189 6.51 -14.19 -26.33
C ARG A 189 7.03 -12.76 -26.47
N CYS A 190 7.53 -12.18 -25.40
CA CYS A 190 8.31 -10.95 -25.44
C CYS A 190 9.79 -11.36 -25.52
N ALA A 191 10.38 -11.25 -26.70
CA ALA A 191 11.78 -11.58 -26.88
C ALA A 191 12.65 -10.43 -26.35
N VAL A 192 13.42 -10.71 -25.30
CA VAL A 192 14.47 -9.83 -24.77
C VAL A 192 15.76 -10.65 -24.69
N GLN A 193 16.88 -10.06 -25.01
CA GLN A 193 18.17 -10.74 -24.97
C GLN A 193 18.51 -11.26 -23.57
N SER A 194 18.24 -10.43 -22.56
CA SER A 194 18.30 -10.76 -21.15
C SER A 194 17.50 -9.72 -20.37
N ARG A 195 16.97 -10.07 -19.21
CA ARG A 195 16.29 -9.12 -18.32
C ARG A 195 17.21 -7.97 -17.88
N LYS A 196 18.51 -8.18 -17.83
CA LYS A 196 19.53 -7.15 -17.55
C LYS A 196 19.55 -6.02 -18.60
N TYR A 197 19.12 -6.30 -19.84
CA TYR A 197 19.13 -5.34 -20.95
C TYR A 197 17.77 -4.65 -21.16
N VAL A 198 16.82 -4.84 -20.25
CA VAL A 198 15.60 -4.03 -20.28
C VAL A 198 15.99 -2.60 -19.94
N LYS A 199 15.74 -1.69 -20.88
CA LYS A 199 16.03 -0.28 -20.70
C LYS A 199 15.24 0.26 -19.52
N LYS A 200 15.89 1.06 -18.68
CA LYS A 200 15.31 1.66 -17.48
C LYS A 200 15.86 3.06 -17.30
N VAL A 201 15.07 3.93 -16.69
CA VAL A 201 15.47 5.27 -16.26
C VAL A 201 15.33 5.37 -14.76
N MET A 202 16.22 6.12 -14.11
CA MET A 202 16.12 6.45 -12.69
C MET A 202 15.55 7.86 -12.53
N GLY A 203 14.62 8.04 -11.62
CA GLY A 203 14.09 9.34 -11.25
C GLY A 203 14.15 9.57 -9.75
N LEU A 204 14.65 10.73 -9.33
CA LEU A 204 14.54 11.26 -7.97
C LEU A 204 13.18 11.94 -7.86
N SER A 205 12.30 11.43 -7.02
CA SER A 205 10.96 11.99 -6.78
C SER A 205 10.97 12.87 -5.53
N ALA A 206 10.29 14.01 -5.59
CA ALA A 206 10.07 14.88 -4.46
C ALA A 206 8.57 15.13 -4.28
N VAL A 207 8.02 14.65 -3.17
CA VAL A 207 6.59 14.72 -2.85
C VAL A 207 6.41 15.33 -1.48
N GLY A 208 5.71 16.46 -1.45
CA GLY A 208 5.37 17.16 -0.21
C GLY A 208 3.99 16.78 0.31
N ARG A 209 3.75 17.12 1.58
CA ARG A 209 2.42 17.07 2.13
C ARG A 209 1.60 18.25 1.61
N PRO A 210 0.42 18.01 1.02
CA PRO A 210 -0.46 19.10 0.60
C PRO A 210 -0.85 20.00 1.79
N CYS A 211 -0.76 21.33 1.59
CA CYS A 211 -1.08 22.31 2.63
C CYS A 211 -1.45 23.67 2.01
N GLY A 212 -2.57 24.25 2.38
CA GLY A 212 -3.06 25.49 1.77
C GLY A 212 -3.20 25.34 0.26
N ASP A 213 -2.57 26.20 -0.52
CA ASP A 213 -2.59 26.16 -2.00
C ASP A 213 -1.55 25.19 -2.58
N PHE A 214 -0.61 24.71 -1.78
CA PHE A 214 0.38 23.74 -2.20
C PHE A 214 -0.25 22.35 -2.35
N ASP A 215 -0.19 21.79 -3.55
CA ASP A 215 -0.85 20.52 -3.90
C ASP A 215 -0.03 19.25 -3.56
N GLY A 216 1.20 19.40 -3.07
CA GLY A 216 2.11 18.33 -2.69
C GLY A 216 3.10 17.88 -3.78
N ARG A 217 3.00 18.41 -5.01
CA ARG A 217 3.88 18.01 -6.12
C ARG A 217 5.05 18.96 -6.26
N ILE A 218 6.24 18.51 -5.89
CA ILE A 218 7.47 19.28 -6.17
C ILE A 218 7.99 18.92 -7.55
N GLY A 219 8.49 17.72 -7.75
CA GLY A 219 9.05 17.32 -9.04
C GLY A 219 9.48 15.86 -9.07
N ILE A 220 9.85 15.44 -10.28
CA ILE A 220 10.58 14.19 -10.50
C ILE A 220 11.74 14.51 -11.46
N TYR A 221 12.95 14.16 -11.05
CA TYR A 221 14.20 14.57 -11.71
C TYR A 221 14.92 13.34 -12.23
N ARG A 222 15.28 13.37 -13.53
CA ARG A 222 16.00 12.25 -14.13
C ARG A 222 17.42 12.17 -13.60
N VAL A 223 17.83 10.98 -13.21
CA VAL A 223 19.20 10.68 -12.78
C VAL A 223 20.01 10.28 -14.00
N ALA A 224 20.58 11.24 -14.66
CA ALA A 224 21.34 11.05 -15.89
C ALA A 224 22.43 12.12 -16.02
N ARG A 225 23.44 11.82 -16.78
CA ARG A 225 24.55 12.73 -17.11
C ARG A 225 24.56 13.07 -18.58
N ASP A 226 24.94 14.30 -18.91
CA ASP A 226 25.17 14.67 -20.29
C ASP A 226 26.44 14.01 -20.82
N LYS A 227 26.31 13.38 -21.96
CA LYS A 227 27.42 12.80 -22.72
C LYS A 227 27.47 13.32 -24.13
N ILE A 228 28.67 13.46 -24.66
CA ILE A 228 28.92 13.81 -26.05
C ILE A 228 29.19 12.54 -26.83
N ALA A 229 28.50 12.33 -27.94
CA ALA A 229 28.74 11.19 -28.85
C ALA A 229 30.08 11.32 -29.52
N LEU A 230 31.00 10.41 -29.23
CA LEU A 230 32.37 10.40 -29.79
C LEU A 230 32.42 9.89 -31.24
N ARG A 231 31.40 9.17 -31.68
CA ARG A 231 31.25 8.57 -33.02
C ARG A 231 29.80 8.48 -33.45
N ASN A 232 29.56 8.37 -34.75
CA ASN A 232 28.23 8.14 -35.26
C ASN A 232 27.72 6.77 -34.84
N SER A 233 26.46 6.73 -34.43
CA SER A 233 25.71 5.53 -34.07
C SER A 233 24.32 5.55 -34.73
N LYS A 234 23.51 4.51 -34.55
CA LYS A 234 22.13 4.47 -35.02
C LYS A 234 21.28 5.60 -34.39
N TYR A 235 21.65 6.09 -33.21
CA TYR A 235 20.82 7.00 -32.41
C TYR A 235 21.41 8.40 -32.26
N HIS A 236 22.73 8.56 -32.42
CA HIS A 236 23.46 9.82 -32.19
C HIS A 236 24.52 10.01 -33.26
N GLN A 237 24.69 11.24 -33.70
CA GLN A 237 25.83 11.67 -34.55
C GLN A 237 26.99 12.08 -33.64
N ARG A 238 28.20 12.05 -34.19
CA ARG A 238 29.37 12.54 -33.48
C ARG A 238 29.18 14.04 -33.13
N GLY A 239 29.37 14.33 -31.87
CA GLY A 239 29.18 15.68 -31.32
C GLY A 239 27.77 15.92 -30.68
N ASP A 240 26.80 15.04 -30.88
CA ASP A 240 25.51 15.15 -30.23
C ASP A 240 25.65 15.02 -28.72
N VAL A 241 24.97 15.89 -27.99
CA VAL A 241 24.81 15.81 -26.54
C VAL A 241 23.56 14.98 -26.24
N TYR A 242 23.68 13.94 -25.43
CA TYR A 242 22.57 13.09 -25.02
C TYR A 242 22.64 12.75 -23.52
N LYS A 243 21.50 12.43 -22.94
CA LYS A 243 21.39 11.98 -21.53
C LYS A 243 21.73 10.47 -21.44
N GLU A 244 22.71 10.14 -20.61
CA GLU A 244 22.99 8.75 -20.23
C GLU A 244 22.51 8.49 -18.81
N ASP A 245 21.53 7.58 -18.67
CA ASP A 245 21.04 7.16 -17.37
C ASP A 245 22.13 6.43 -16.58
N CYS A 246 22.30 6.77 -15.33
CA CYS A 246 23.33 6.24 -14.46
C CYS A 246 22.81 5.95 -13.07
N GLU A 247 23.62 5.34 -12.23
CA GLU A 247 23.33 5.24 -10.79
C GLU A 247 23.64 6.57 -10.12
N MET A 248 22.89 6.87 -9.05
CA MET A 248 23.09 8.08 -8.25
C MET A 248 24.44 8.01 -7.52
N ASP A 249 25.27 9.02 -7.70
CA ASP A 249 26.42 9.27 -6.84
C ASP A 249 26.28 10.62 -6.10
N GLY A 250 27.19 10.90 -5.17
CA GLY A 250 27.03 12.05 -4.29
C GLY A 250 27.19 13.41 -4.97
N ASP A 251 27.92 13.49 -6.06
CA ASP A 251 28.09 14.73 -6.79
C ASP A 251 26.86 15.00 -7.68
N LEU A 252 26.36 13.97 -8.36
CA LEU A 252 25.13 14.06 -9.15
C LEU A 252 23.90 14.32 -8.25
N PHE A 253 23.85 13.70 -7.07
CA PHE A 253 22.79 13.98 -6.11
C PHE A 253 22.78 15.45 -5.69
N TYR A 254 23.96 15.98 -5.34
CA TYR A 254 24.11 17.36 -4.96
C TYR A 254 23.72 18.32 -6.11
N GLU A 255 24.15 18.04 -7.34
CA GLU A 255 23.81 18.78 -8.55
C GLU A 255 22.29 18.83 -8.77
N ILE A 256 21.63 17.64 -8.78
CA ILE A 256 20.16 17.58 -8.98
C ILE A 256 19.44 18.33 -7.87
N VAL A 257 19.87 18.20 -6.62
CA VAL A 257 19.22 18.87 -5.51
C VAL A 257 19.41 20.39 -5.58
N THR A 258 20.61 20.88 -5.88
CA THR A 258 20.88 22.32 -5.88
C THR A 258 20.40 23.03 -7.14
N GLU A 259 20.43 22.38 -8.29
CA GLU A 259 20.12 23.00 -9.58
C GLU A 259 18.65 22.79 -10.01
N GLN A 260 17.98 21.75 -9.49
CA GLN A 260 16.61 21.45 -9.89
C GLN A 260 15.63 21.42 -8.69
N LEU A 261 15.90 20.59 -7.67
CA LEU A 261 14.97 20.42 -6.55
C LEU A 261 14.82 21.68 -5.70
N LEU A 262 15.91 22.32 -5.29
CA LEU A 262 15.86 23.53 -4.45
C LEU A 262 15.14 24.67 -5.18
N PRO A 263 15.41 25.02 -6.44
CA PRO A 263 14.64 26.01 -7.18
C PRO A 263 13.13 25.72 -7.19
N ASP A 264 12.74 24.46 -7.45
CA ASP A 264 11.33 24.07 -7.46
C ASP A 264 10.67 24.20 -6.07
N ILE A 265 11.38 23.84 -5.00
CA ILE A 265 10.90 24.04 -3.62
C ILE A 265 10.68 25.52 -3.34
N LEU A 266 11.68 26.34 -3.67
CA LEU A 266 11.64 27.77 -3.39
C LEU A 266 10.53 28.49 -4.18
N GLU A 267 10.22 28.02 -5.39
CA GLU A 267 9.13 28.57 -6.19
C GLU A 267 7.74 28.10 -5.72
N LYS A 268 7.58 26.77 -5.51
CA LYS A 268 6.27 26.17 -5.21
C LYS A 268 5.85 26.34 -3.74
N MET A 269 6.80 26.58 -2.86
CA MET A 269 6.57 26.72 -1.41
C MET A 269 7.00 28.09 -0.89
N ILE A 270 6.89 29.12 -1.71
CA ILE A 270 7.33 30.49 -1.38
C ILE A 270 6.64 31.04 -0.11
N ASP A 271 5.42 30.62 0.19
CA ASP A 271 4.65 31.06 1.35
C ASP A 271 5.01 30.32 2.66
N PHE A 272 5.99 29.43 2.62
CA PHE A 272 6.46 28.72 3.80
C PHE A 272 7.66 29.44 4.42
N ASP A 273 7.80 29.32 5.75
CA ASP A 273 8.98 29.83 6.48
C ASP A 273 10.14 28.85 6.48
N LEU A 274 9.79 27.56 6.54
CA LEU A 274 10.74 26.45 6.60
C LEU A 274 10.19 25.27 5.83
N VAL A 275 11.04 24.60 5.04
CA VAL A 275 10.73 23.33 4.40
C VAL A 275 11.69 22.27 4.90
N LEU A 276 11.15 21.18 5.44
CA LEU A 276 11.90 20.02 5.86
C LEU A 276 11.90 18.99 4.72
N VAL A 277 13.10 18.59 4.28
CA VAL A 277 13.29 17.61 3.21
C VAL A 277 13.86 16.33 3.80
N GLN A 278 13.04 15.30 3.86
CA GLN A 278 13.42 13.99 4.37
C GLN A 278 14.05 13.15 3.24
N LEU A 279 15.15 12.50 3.56
CA LEU A 279 15.85 11.57 2.67
C LEU A 279 16.45 10.41 3.47
N ASP A 280 16.78 9.33 2.79
CA ASP A 280 17.48 8.22 3.41
C ASP A 280 18.94 8.56 3.74
N GLY A 281 19.58 7.69 4.53
CA GLY A 281 20.96 7.85 4.94
C GLY A 281 21.98 7.21 3.99
N ALA A 282 21.63 6.96 2.72
CA ALA A 282 22.54 6.34 1.75
C ALA A 282 23.80 7.18 1.54
N ARG A 283 24.92 6.52 1.24
CA ARG A 283 26.22 7.20 1.05
C ARG A 283 26.19 8.33 0.03
N PRO A 284 25.53 8.19 -1.14
CA PRO A 284 25.40 9.30 -2.08
C PRO A 284 24.76 10.53 -1.48
N HIS A 285 23.72 10.38 -0.67
CA HIS A 285 22.96 11.48 -0.10
C HIS A 285 23.70 12.24 1.01
N ILE A 286 24.55 11.55 1.75
CA ILE A 286 25.25 12.14 2.90
C ILE A 286 26.69 12.59 2.57
N ARG A 287 27.24 12.28 1.40
CA ARG A 287 28.62 12.59 1.02
C ARG A 287 28.91 14.10 1.12
N ARG A 288 28.00 14.92 0.64
CA ARG A 288 28.08 16.39 0.67
C ARG A 288 27.06 17.01 1.63
N TRP A 289 26.86 16.38 2.79
CA TRP A 289 25.81 16.76 3.73
C TRP A 289 25.89 18.20 4.22
N ARG A 290 27.10 18.69 4.51
CA ARG A 290 27.31 20.08 4.96
C ARG A 290 26.95 21.05 3.84
N ASP A 291 27.50 20.86 2.65
CA ASP A 291 27.23 21.72 1.48
C ASP A 291 25.73 21.77 1.18
N LEU A 292 25.06 20.63 1.33
CA LEU A 292 23.61 20.52 1.11
C LEU A 292 22.81 21.33 2.16
N GLN A 293 23.20 21.24 3.43
CA GLN A 293 22.57 22.04 4.49
C GLN A 293 22.84 23.54 4.31
N ASP A 294 24.04 23.91 3.91
CA ASP A 294 24.41 25.31 3.66
C ASP A 294 23.62 25.87 2.47
N ALA A 295 23.49 25.12 1.36
CA ALA A 295 22.67 25.48 0.22
C ALA A 295 21.19 25.67 0.57
N GLY A 296 20.64 24.81 1.44
CA GLY A 296 19.27 24.91 1.93
C GLY A 296 19.04 26.06 2.91
N ALA A 297 20.05 26.40 3.70
CA ALA A 297 20.00 27.49 4.70
C ALA A 297 20.19 28.87 4.10
N GLU A 298 20.69 28.97 2.87
CA GLU A 298 20.96 30.24 2.19
C GLU A 298 19.69 31.09 2.11
N ARG A 299 19.84 32.36 2.53
CA ARG A 299 18.74 33.34 2.45
C ARG A 299 18.61 33.86 1.05
N ARG A 300 17.49 33.56 0.41
CA ARG A 300 17.17 34.01 -0.96
C ARG A 300 15.93 34.87 -0.97
N GLN A 301 15.85 35.72 -1.97
CA GLN A 301 14.64 36.48 -2.32
C GLN A 301 14.19 36.02 -3.71
N ILE A 302 12.93 35.68 -3.84
CA ILE A 302 12.31 35.32 -5.12
C ILE A 302 11.12 36.23 -5.33
N ARG A 303 11.11 36.93 -6.46
CA ARG A 303 10.04 37.89 -6.81
C ARG A 303 9.80 38.95 -5.71
N GLY A 304 10.86 39.35 -4.98
CA GLY A 304 10.75 40.31 -3.89
C GLY A 304 10.24 39.76 -2.56
N GLN A 305 9.91 38.47 -2.49
CA GLN A 305 9.50 37.76 -1.27
C GLN A 305 10.67 36.99 -0.68
N LYS A 306 10.68 36.83 0.64
CA LYS A 306 11.64 36.01 1.33
C LYS A 306 11.31 34.53 1.08
N ALA A 307 12.22 33.82 0.44
CA ALA A 307 12.09 32.40 0.23
C ALA A 307 12.19 31.57 1.53
N PRO A 308 11.56 30.41 1.61
CA PRO A 308 11.68 29.52 2.76
C PRO A 308 13.12 29.07 2.98
N ARG A 309 13.47 28.78 4.21
CA ARG A 309 14.68 28.02 4.49
C ARG A 309 14.41 26.54 4.26
N VAL A 310 15.36 25.83 3.69
CA VAL A 310 15.25 24.39 3.49
C VAL A 310 16.22 23.69 4.45
N LYS A 311 15.74 22.68 5.16
CA LYS A 311 16.54 21.85 6.06
C LYS A 311 16.38 20.40 5.67
N PHE A 312 17.50 19.74 5.42
CA PHE A 312 17.51 18.30 5.13
C PHE A 312 17.56 17.50 6.43
N ILE A 313 16.76 16.44 6.49
CA ILE A 313 16.65 15.53 7.63
C ILE A 313 16.82 14.09 7.16
N LYS A 314 17.48 13.27 7.98
CA LYS A 314 17.71 11.85 7.66
C LYS A 314 16.62 11.01 8.29
N GLN A 315 15.99 10.14 7.51
CA GLN A 315 15.12 9.11 8.06
C GLN A 315 15.93 8.06 8.84
N PRO A 316 15.29 7.25 9.70
CA PRO A 316 15.96 6.16 10.37
C PRO A 316 16.52 5.15 9.37
N ALA A 317 17.68 4.56 9.69
CA ALA A 317 18.26 3.53 8.84
C ALA A 317 17.32 2.33 8.68
N ASN A 318 17.41 1.64 7.55
CA ASN A 318 16.61 0.46 7.25
C ASN A 318 15.09 0.66 7.39
N SER A 319 14.61 1.89 7.12
CA SER A 319 13.22 2.30 7.38
C SER A 319 12.52 2.89 6.15
N PRO A 320 12.38 2.14 5.05
CA PRO A 320 11.66 2.61 3.86
C PRO A 320 10.18 2.89 4.15
N ASP A 321 9.64 2.29 5.19
CA ASP A 321 8.28 2.49 5.69
C ASP A 321 8.07 3.86 6.37
N THR A 322 9.10 4.67 6.52
CA THR A 322 9.00 6.07 6.95
C THR A 322 9.05 7.08 5.81
N ASN A 323 9.17 6.63 4.55
CA ASN A 323 9.17 7.47 3.36
C ASN A 323 7.89 7.27 2.54
N VAL A 324 7.19 8.36 2.24
CA VAL A 324 5.92 8.33 1.49
C VAL A 324 6.10 7.78 0.07
N ASN A 325 7.28 7.98 -0.53
CA ASN A 325 7.59 7.47 -1.85
C ASN A 325 7.55 5.94 -1.87
N ASP A 326 8.27 5.30 -0.95
CA ASP A 326 8.32 3.83 -0.83
C ASP A 326 7.01 3.22 -0.35
N LEU A 327 6.35 3.87 0.62
CA LEU A 327 5.10 3.38 1.18
C LEU A 327 3.99 3.22 0.14
N CYS A 328 3.77 4.23 -0.69
CA CYS A 328 2.60 4.25 -1.56
C CYS A 328 2.79 5.01 -2.88
N PHE A 329 3.53 6.12 -2.89
CA PHE A 329 3.58 7.00 -4.04
C PHE A 329 4.20 6.32 -5.27
N PHE A 330 5.35 5.69 -5.14
CA PHE A 330 6.01 4.98 -6.23
C PHE A 330 5.17 3.85 -6.83
N ARG A 331 4.44 3.15 -5.97
CA ARG A 331 3.52 2.10 -6.45
C ARG A 331 2.36 2.68 -7.24
N SER A 332 1.84 3.82 -6.79
CA SER A 332 0.76 4.53 -7.50
C SER A 332 1.24 5.05 -8.85
N LEU A 333 2.40 5.72 -8.89
CA LEU A 333 3.00 6.25 -10.12
C LEU A 333 3.30 5.13 -11.12
N ALA A 334 3.98 4.06 -10.69
CA ALA A 334 4.30 2.93 -11.55
C ALA A 334 3.06 2.25 -12.13
N ARG A 335 1.99 2.11 -11.34
CA ARG A 335 0.71 1.57 -11.85
C ARG A 335 0.09 2.43 -12.96
N LYS A 336 0.18 3.75 -12.83
CA LYS A 336 -0.35 4.67 -13.85
C LYS A 336 0.48 4.63 -15.12
N VAL A 337 1.81 4.61 -14.99
CA VAL A 337 2.72 4.41 -16.14
C VAL A 337 2.42 3.10 -16.85
N GLN A 338 2.30 1.99 -16.12
CA GLN A 338 1.97 0.67 -16.69
C GLN A 338 0.56 0.59 -17.27
N ALA A 339 -0.42 1.27 -16.70
CA ALA A 339 -1.78 1.29 -17.22
C ALA A 339 -1.81 1.95 -18.61
N HIS A 340 -1.12 3.05 -18.77
CA HIS A 340 -1.03 3.75 -20.05
C HIS A 340 -0.30 2.90 -21.11
N GLU A 341 0.79 2.23 -20.77
CA GLU A 341 1.46 1.28 -21.66
C GLU A 341 0.52 0.17 -22.15
N ARG A 342 -0.43 -0.26 -21.29
CA ARG A 342 -1.40 -1.31 -21.65
C ARG A 342 -2.50 -0.80 -22.57
N GLU A 343 -2.98 0.41 -22.34
CA GLU A 343 -4.11 0.99 -23.04
C GLU A 343 -3.74 1.43 -24.44
N PHE A 344 -2.57 2.00 -24.62
CA PHE A 344 -2.14 2.61 -25.87
C PHE A 344 -1.16 1.76 -26.68
N MET A 345 -0.76 0.57 -26.21
CA MET A 345 0.20 -0.33 -26.88
C MET A 345 1.49 0.40 -27.33
N HIS A 346 1.85 1.48 -26.62
CA HIS A 346 3.00 2.29 -26.98
C HIS A 346 4.30 1.50 -26.83
N ASP A 347 4.98 1.28 -27.93
CA ASP A 347 6.42 1.07 -27.94
C ASP A 347 7.06 2.45 -27.94
N TYR A 348 7.58 2.89 -26.82
CA TYR A 348 8.36 4.12 -26.75
C TYR A 348 9.55 4.02 -27.71
N HIS A 349 9.77 5.06 -28.51
CA HIS A 349 10.87 5.07 -29.47
C HIS A 349 12.25 5.27 -28.79
N GLY A 350 12.27 5.59 -27.51
CA GLY A 350 13.51 5.73 -26.74
C GLY A 350 13.29 6.04 -25.26
N LEU A 351 14.39 6.16 -24.53
CA LEU A 351 14.36 6.50 -23.10
C LEU A 351 13.89 7.93 -22.85
N GLU A 352 14.12 8.84 -23.79
CA GLU A 352 13.68 10.24 -23.71
C GLU A 352 12.15 10.35 -23.71
N GLU A 353 11.48 9.66 -24.64
CA GLU A 353 10.03 9.63 -24.70
C GLU A 353 9.43 8.96 -23.47
N PHE A 354 10.06 7.87 -23.01
CA PHE A 354 9.64 7.19 -21.79
C PHE A 354 9.77 8.07 -20.56
N TRP A 355 10.87 8.82 -20.43
CA TRP A 355 11.06 9.77 -19.34
C TRP A 355 10.03 10.89 -19.38
N ALA A 356 9.84 11.54 -20.52
CA ALA A 356 8.85 12.59 -20.69
C ALA A 356 7.43 12.11 -20.32
N PHE A 357 7.12 10.84 -20.58
CA PHE A 357 5.87 10.24 -20.17
C PHE A 357 5.77 10.05 -18.64
N ILE A 358 6.84 9.61 -17.97
CA ILE A 358 6.89 9.49 -16.50
C ILE A 358 6.67 10.86 -15.86
N GLU A 359 7.39 11.88 -16.32
CA GLU A 359 7.29 13.26 -15.86
C GLU A 359 5.87 13.82 -16.04
N LYS A 360 5.30 13.66 -17.23
CA LYS A 360 3.91 14.03 -17.50
C LYS A 360 2.93 13.29 -16.59
N THR A 361 3.18 12.01 -16.32
CA THR A 361 2.34 11.20 -15.42
C THR A 361 2.44 11.71 -13.99
N PHE A 362 3.63 12.06 -13.52
CA PHE A 362 3.83 12.67 -12.21
C PHE A 362 3.00 13.95 -12.07
N HIS A 363 3.08 14.86 -13.02
CA HIS A 363 2.40 16.16 -12.93
C HIS A 363 0.89 16.12 -13.17
N ARG A 364 0.37 15.20 -13.99
CA ARG A 364 -1.05 15.18 -14.37
C ARG A 364 -1.94 14.28 -13.54
N TYR A 365 -1.43 13.14 -13.09
CA TYR A 365 -2.30 12.06 -12.62
C TYR A 365 -2.37 11.89 -11.10
N HIS A 366 -1.61 12.63 -10.34
CA HIS A 366 -1.72 12.60 -8.89
C HIS A 366 -2.48 13.82 -8.41
N SER A 367 -3.73 13.61 -7.95
CA SER A 367 -4.52 14.66 -7.33
C SER A 367 -3.99 14.93 -5.92
N ARG A 368 -4.23 16.15 -5.42
CA ARG A 368 -4.02 16.52 -4.03
C ARG A 368 -4.55 15.48 -3.06
N ASP A 369 -5.79 15.01 -3.27
CA ASP A 369 -6.47 13.98 -2.48
C ASP A 369 -5.67 12.66 -2.42
N THR A 370 -5.04 12.26 -3.53
CA THR A 370 -4.18 11.07 -3.56
C THR A 370 -2.93 11.26 -2.71
N LEU A 371 -2.32 12.44 -2.77
CA LEU A 371 -1.12 12.74 -1.99
C LEU A 371 -1.43 12.88 -0.50
N GLU A 372 -2.52 13.53 -0.12
CA GLU A 372 -2.98 13.59 1.27
C GLU A 372 -3.13 12.19 1.86
N ARG A 373 -3.78 11.28 1.11
CA ARG A 373 -3.92 9.88 1.54
C ARG A 373 -2.58 9.14 1.68
N CYS A 374 -1.60 9.43 0.83
CA CYS A 374 -0.26 8.87 1.01
C CYS A 374 0.37 9.31 2.33
N TRP A 375 0.15 10.57 2.73
CA TRP A 375 0.62 11.09 3.99
C TRP A 375 -0.16 10.56 5.20
N ASP A 376 -1.47 10.31 5.06
CA ASP A 376 -2.26 9.61 6.07
C ASP A 376 -1.73 8.18 6.32
N VAL A 377 -1.36 7.47 5.25
CA VAL A 377 -0.71 6.14 5.36
C VAL A 377 0.62 6.24 6.09
N LYS A 378 1.43 7.27 5.84
CA LYS A 378 2.70 7.50 6.56
C LYS A 378 2.46 7.75 8.05
N THR A 379 1.46 8.57 8.40
CA THR A 379 1.05 8.81 9.79
C THR A 379 0.59 7.52 10.47
N ALA A 380 -0.26 6.73 9.81
CA ALA A 380 -0.72 5.44 10.31
C ALA A 380 0.45 4.44 10.49
N THR A 381 1.44 4.48 9.59
CA THR A 381 2.65 3.64 9.71
C THR A 381 3.49 4.04 10.92
N ASN A 382 3.65 5.34 11.21
CA ASN A 382 4.34 5.80 12.41
C ASN A 382 3.66 5.29 13.70
N ARG A 383 2.32 5.19 13.73
CA ARG A 383 1.59 4.55 14.84
C ARG A 383 1.92 3.08 14.96
N CYS A 384 1.91 2.34 13.84
CA CYS A 384 2.31 0.93 13.86
C CYS A 384 3.74 0.74 14.39
N ILE A 385 4.68 1.65 14.09
CA ILE A 385 6.03 1.63 14.64
C ILE A 385 6.01 1.84 16.14
N LEU A 386 5.19 2.76 16.66
CA LEU A 386 5.03 2.99 18.11
C LEU A 386 4.45 1.77 18.82
N GLU A 387 3.36 1.22 18.30
CA GLU A 387 2.68 0.02 18.82
C GLU A 387 3.60 -1.21 18.83
N ALA A 388 4.45 -1.33 17.80
CA ALA A 388 5.43 -2.39 17.68
C ALA A 388 6.76 -2.10 18.43
N ASN A 389 6.82 -1.04 19.27
CA ASN A 389 8.02 -0.64 19.98
C ASN A 389 9.25 -0.47 19.08
N GLY A 390 9.08 0.17 17.92
CA GLY A 390 10.15 0.45 16.97
C GLY A 390 10.49 -0.70 16.02
N THR A 391 9.98 -1.90 16.25
CA THR A 391 10.21 -3.04 15.34
C THR A 391 9.42 -2.86 14.03
N ASN A 392 9.69 -3.72 13.04
CA ASN A 392 8.91 -3.78 11.79
C ASN A 392 7.97 -5.00 11.74
N ASN A 393 7.65 -5.59 12.91
CA ASN A 393 6.75 -6.72 13.05
C ASN A 393 5.28 -6.28 13.10
N TYR A 394 4.82 -5.65 12.03
CA TYR A 394 3.43 -5.23 11.86
C TYR A 394 3.02 -5.32 10.39
N MET A 395 1.74 -5.33 10.14
CA MET A 395 1.19 -5.20 8.79
C MET A 395 1.11 -3.72 8.43
N LEU A 396 1.72 -3.35 7.30
CA LEU A 396 1.55 -1.99 6.77
C LEU A 396 0.06 -1.72 6.53
N PRO A 397 -0.46 -0.54 6.91
CA PRO A 397 -1.83 -0.16 6.60
C PRO A 397 -2.01 -0.17 5.09
N HIS A 398 -2.69 -1.19 4.58
CA HIS A 398 -2.89 -1.42 3.15
C HIS A 398 -4.17 -0.77 2.68
N GLY A 399 -4.00 0.34 1.99
CA GLY A 399 -5.05 0.99 1.24
C GLY A 399 -5.90 1.93 2.06
N TYR A 400 -6.56 2.81 1.34
CA TYR A 400 -7.37 3.91 1.84
C TYR A 400 -8.62 3.49 2.65
N ARG A 401 -8.91 2.20 2.77
CA ARG A 401 -10.08 1.70 3.50
C ARG A 401 -9.84 1.57 5.00
N ASP A 402 -8.59 1.31 5.38
CA ASP A 402 -8.21 1.01 6.77
C ASP A 402 -7.59 2.22 7.49
N VAL A 403 -7.38 3.32 6.77
CA VAL A 403 -6.82 4.56 7.32
C VAL A 403 -7.92 5.60 7.38
N PRO A 404 -8.34 6.06 8.58
CA PRO A 404 -9.32 7.11 8.71
C PRO A 404 -8.85 8.39 8.04
N ARG A 405 -9.75 9.12 7.38
CA ARG A 405 -9.46 10.48 6.90
C ARG A 405 -9.26 11.38 8.11
N ILE A 406 -8.07 11.88 8.27
CA ILE A 406 -7.74 12.84 9.29
C ILE A 406 -8.11 14.24 8.75
N SER A 407 -9.41 14.59 8.84
CA SER A 407 -10.01 15.68 8.07
C SER A 407 -10.01 17.05 8.74
N ALA A 408 -9.45 17.24 9.94
CA ALA A 408 -9.40 18.56 10.56
C ALA A 408 -8.07 18.79 11.30
N PRO A 409 -7.53 20.03 11.34
CA PRO A 409 -6.55 20.39 12.33
C PRO A 409 -7.20 20.25 13.72
N LEU A 410 -6.49 19.65 14.66
CA LEU A 410 -6.89 19.70 16.06
C LEU A 410 -7.01 21.18 16.45
N SER A 411 -8.20 21.64 16.83
CA SER A 411 -8.39 22.99 17.35
C SER A 411 -7.57 23.13 18.62
N CYS A 412 -6.78 24.18 18.70
CA CYS A 412 -5.84 24.45 19.82
C CYS A 412 -6.54 24.98 21.08
N ASP A 413 -7.78 24.61 21.35
CA ASP A 413 -8.54 25.14 22.47
C ASP A 413 -8.73 24.08 23.58
N SER A 414 -7.64 23.70 24.24
CA SER A 414 -7.70 23.10 25.57
C SER A 414 -6.34 23.13 26.27
N ASP A 415 -6.31 23.76 27.43
CA ASP A 415 -5.15 23.93 28.33
C ASP A 415 -4.75 22.67 29.10
N ASP A 416 -4.82 21.51 28.51
CA ASP A 416 -4.41 20.26 29.15
C ASP A 416 -2.99 19.86 28.75
N GLU A 417 -2.09 19.82 29.70
CA GLU A 417 -0.69 19.33 29.67
C GLU A 417 -0.59 17.79 29.42
N GLN A 418 -1.48 17.21 28.62
CA GLN A 418 -1.43 15.77 28.34
C GLN A 418 -0.39 15.44 27.26
N ASP A 419 0.24 14.27 27.43
CA ASP A 419 1.17 13.70 26.46
C ASP A 419 0.56 13.73 25.05
N PRO A 420 1.24 14.31 24.04
CA PRO A 420 0.77 14.35 22.67
C PRO A 420 0.35 13.00 22.09
N VAL A 421 0.99 11.91 22.53
CA VAL A 421 0.65 10.54 22.11
C VAL A 421 -0.69 10.10 22.72
N ALA A 422 -0.94 10.43 23.99
CA ALA A 422 -2.20 10.11 24.66
C ALA A 422 -3.38 10.84 24.02
N ARG A 423 -3.23 12.11 23.64
CA ARG A 423 -4.26 12.91 22.96
C ARG A 423 -4.70 12.31 21.63
N VAL A 424 -3.76 11.79 20.82
CA VAL A 424 -4.11 11.14 19.54
C VAL A 424 -4.84 9.83 19.78
N LEU A 425 -4.44 9.07 20.79
CA LEU A 425 -5.09 7.81 21.15
C LEU A 425 -6.51 8.02 21.69
N GLU A 426 -6.73 9.06 22.49
CA GLU A 426 -8.06 9.43 23.00
C GLU A 426 -9.00 9.96 21.91
N TYR A 427 -8.50 10.79 20.99
CA TYR A 427 -9.31 11.34 19.90
C TYR A 427 -9.87 10.25 18.96
N GLU A 428 -9.19 9.10 18.86
CA GLU A 428 -9.63 7.98 18.02
C GLU A 428 -10.39 6.88 18.78
N GLY A 429 -10.73 7.11 20.06
CA GLY A 429 -11.44 6.12 20.88
C GLY A 429 -10.60 4.88 21.22
N LEU A 430 -9.30 4.97 21.04
CA LEU A 430 -8.35 3.96 21.48
C LEU A 430 -8.00 4.24 22.93
N HIS A 431 -8.62 3.53 23.86
CA HIS A 431 -8.37 3.65 25.30
C HIS A 431 -6.87 3.42 25.61
N PRO A 432 -6.23 4.28 26.41
CA PRO A 432 -4.83 4.10 26.83
C PRO A 432 -4.73 3.01 27.90
N SER A 433 -4.88 1.75 27.53
CA SER A 433 -4.49 0.64 28.37
C SER A 433 -3.11 0.13 27.94
N LEU A 434 -2.12 0.99 27.99
CA LEU A 434 -0.72 0.56 28.00
C LEU A 434 -0.41 0.03 29.41
N PRO A 435 0.13 -1.19 29.56
CA PRO A 435 0.53 -1.71 30.86
C PRO A 435 1.62 -0.83 31.45
N SER A 436 1.40 -0.32 32.66
CA SER A 436 2.31 0.49 33.45
C SER A 436 3.45 -0.30 34.08
N SER A 437 4.13 -1.16 33.31
CA SER A 437 5.30 -1.90 33.81
C SER A 437 6.27 -2.26 32.70
N LEU A 438 7.16 -1.32 32.40
CA LEU A 438 8.46 -1.67 31.84
C LEU A 438 9.43 -1.85 33.03
N PRO A 439 10.15 -2.97 33.13
CA PRO A 439 11.24 -3.08 34.11
C PRO A 439 12.38 -2.15 33.71
N ARG A 440 12.96 -1.55 34.74
CA ARG A 440 14.11 -0.65 34.65
C ARG A 440 15.36 -1.37 34.14
#